data_3cc1eef057960b6630231b9ae2e98e00
#
_entry.id   3cc1eef057960b6630231b9ae2e98e00
#
_cell.length_a   1.000
_cell.length_b   1.000
_cell.length_c   1.000
_cell.angle_alpha   90.00
_cell.angle_beta   90.00
_cell.angle_gamma   90.00
#
_symmetry.space_group_name_H-M   'P 1'
#
loop_
_entity.id
_entity.type
_entity.pdbx_description
1 polymer ?
#
loop_
_entity_poly.entity_id
_entity_poly.type
_entity_poly.pdbx_seq_one_letter_code
_entity_poly.pdbx_strand_id
1 'polypeptide(L)'
;MSKTTPRLRVENRITVVLVLVVVAALTFALLVLTNHSGPPTSTTKAGFKCAPYTAFPTLKLGHHASVSAAFDGFRATFSATATKKNTIRFQPSGMPFTGDLKVAEGTRTWTLPKPSVSKDYQINDLCLISFAKGHSPAVLTEGYTGGAHCCELPVLYSLQPSSDRFVQVLDMTPTNFKYSLAFDNNGGFRPMLVGSHVLLRTEDDQFAYTFGCYACTPMPIVLDAFDGTHLTDVTGQHPSLIRPEAASLLKQATLDAKGEHSPAWSGIGPFGSLAAWVADECALNQGAQAWSRVLSFQGVGELSNKVYYADTLIKGSYVAQLRRFLLKGEYCTGQFGE
;
A
#
# COMPACT_ATOMS: atom_id res chain seq x y z
N MET A 1 -36.08 57.68 67.32
CA MET A 1 -34.78 56.98 66.99
C MET A 1 -35.03 55.80 66.06
N SER A 2 -34.83 56.02 64.75
CA SER A 2 -35.06 55.02 63.73
C SER A 2 -33.70 54.42 63.37
N LYS A 3 -33.59 53.09 63.50
CA LYS A 3 -32.42 52.30 63.08
C LYS A 3 -32.53 51.98 61.63
N THR A 4 -31.83 52.63 60.74
CA THR A 4 -31.67 52.25 59.31
C THR A 4 -30.65 51.11 59.18
N THR A 5 -31.09 49.97 58.68
CA THR A 5 -30.32 48.76 58.47
C THR A 5 -29.45 48.89 57.21
N PRO A 6 -28.22 48.33 57.18
CA PRO A 6 -27.32 48.37 56.01
C PRO A 6 -27.56 47.20 55.08
N ARG A 7 -28.64 47.22 54.30
CA ARG A 7 -28.91 46.13 53.28
C ARG A 7 -28.27 46.38 51.91
N LEU A 8 -27.79 47.57 51.64
CA LEU A 8 -27.33 47.97 50.30
C LEU A 8 -25.86 47.55 49.94
N ARG A 9 -25.06 47.09 50.93
CA ARG A 9 -23.65 46.71 50.63
C ARG A 9 -23.45 45.23 50.18
N VAL A 10 -24.41 44.35 50.41
CA VAL A 10 -24.25 42.92 50.08
C VAL A 10 -24.62 42.66 48.62
N GLU A 11 -25.64 43.32 48.07
CA GLU A 11 -26.08 43.14 46.70
C GLU A 11 -25.03 43.55 45.67
N ASN A 12 -24.28 44.66 45.89
CA ASN A 12 -23.23 45.09 44.98
C ASN A 12 -22.04 44.12 44.94
N ARG A 13 -21.72 43.44 46.04
CA ARG A 13 -20.63 42.44 46.04
C ARG A 13 -20.97 41.17 45.31
N ILE A 14 -22.22 40.70 45.39
CA ILE A 14 -22.69 39.52 44.66
C ILE A 14 -22.72 39.79 43.16
N THR A 15 -23.16 40.96 42.74
CA THR A 15 -23.19 41.36 41.33
C THR A 15 -21.78 41.44 40.73
N VAL A 16 -20.82 42.04 41.45
CA VAL A 16 -19.42 42.13 40.98
C VAL A 16 -18.76 40.74 40.85
N VAL A 17 -18.99 39.83 41.82
CA VAL A 17 -18.46 38.47 41.76
C VAL A 17 -19.07 37.70 40.61
N LEU A 18 -20.39 37.82 40.36
CA LEU A 18 -21.06 37.14 39.25
C LEU A 18 -20.55 37.63 37.91
N VAL A 19 -20.33 38.93 37.72
CA VAL A 19 -19.76 39.49 36.48
C VAL A 19 -18.34 38.99 36.26
N LEU A 20 -17.50 38.94 37.29
CA LEU A 20 -16.13 38.43 37.19
C LEU A 20 -16.09 36.94 36.84
N VAL A 21 -16.98 36.12 37.38
CA VAL A 21 -17.08 34.70 37.06
C VAL A 21 -17.56 34.50 35.61
N VAL A 22 -18.54 35.26 35.14
CA VAL A 22 -19.01 35.22 33.76
C VAL A 22 -17.94 35.64 32.76
N VAL A 23 -17.20 36.74 33.08
CA VAL A 23 -16.10 37.21 32.23
C VAL A 23 -14.95 36.18 32.21
N ALA A 24 -14.60 35.58 33.35
CA ALA A 24 -13.59 34.51 33.38
C ALA A 24 -14.02 33.26 32.64
N ALA A 25 -15.30 32.85 32.70
CA ALA A 25 -15.85 31.74 31.94
C ALA A 25 -15.86 32.03 30.43
N LEU A 26 -16.23 33.24 30.04
CA LEU A 26 -16.22 33.65 28.62
C LEU A 26 -14.80 33.74 28.05
N THR A 27 -13.84 34.27 28.81
CA THR A 27 -12.44 34.31 28.39
C THR A 27 -11.82 32.92 28.32
N PHE A 28 -12.15 32.01 29.24
CA PHE A 28 -11.72 30.62 29.18
C PHE A 28 -12.36 29.87 28.00
N ALA A 29 -13.65 30.08 27.75
CA ALA A 29 -14.33 29.51 26.57
C ALA A 29 -13.73 30.06 25.25
N LEU A 30 -13.40 31.36 25.20
CA LEU A 30 -12.74 31.96 24.03
C LEU A 30 -11.31 31.40 23.83
N LEU A 31 -10.54 31.24 24.91
CA LEU A 31 -9.21 30.64 24.88
C LEU A 31 -9.26 29.16 24.45
N VAL A 32 -10.26 28.42 24.90
CA VAL A 32 -10.47 27.00 24.44
C VAL A 32 -10.89 26.95 22.98
N LEU A 33 -11.72 27.90 22.53
CA LEU A 33 -12.14 27.98 21.12
C LEU A 33 -11.02 28.47 20.19
N THR A 34 -10.10 29.30 20.65
CA THR A 34 -8.96 29.76 19.83
C THR A 34 -7.78 28.77 19.81
N ASN A 35 -7.70 27.87 20.79
CA ASN A 35 -6.69 26.80 20.82
C ASN A 35 -7.16 25.49 20.15
N HIS A 36 -8.39 25.41 19.66
CA HIS A 36 -8.73 24.36 18.74
C HIS A 36 -8.04 24.67 17.42
N SER A 37 -6.88 24.06 17.21
CA SER A 37 -6.35 23.86 15.86
C SER A 37 -7.55 23.33 15.03
N GLY A 38 -7.94 24.08 14.00
CA GLY A 38 -9.06 23.69 13.13
C GLY A 38 -8.92 22.23 12.66
N PRO A 39 -10.01 21.63 12.16
CA PRO A 39 -9.94 20.28 11.65
C PRO A 39 -8.73 20.15 10.73
N PRO A 40 -8.08 18.97 10.69
CA PRO A 40 -6.93 18.75 9.81
C PRO A 40 -7.32 19.19 8.42
N THR A 41 -6.47 20.00 7.80
CA THR A 41 -6.73 20.55 6.48
C THR A 41 -6.80 19.38 5.50
N SER A 42 -7.90 19.30 4.79
CA SER A 42 -8.03 18.31 3.72
C SER A 42 -7.18 18.74 2.53
N THR A 43 -6.69 17.79 1.76
CA THR A 43 -5.92 18.04 0.54
C THR A 43 -6.78 18.75 -0.51
N THR A 44 -6.17 19.65 -1.29
CA THR A 44 -6.87 20.44 -2.30
C THR A 44 -7.08 19.70 -3.61
N LYS A 45 -6.30 18.64 -3.84
CA LYS A 45 -6.34 17.79 -5.05
C LYS A 45 -5.92 16.36 -4.74
N ALA A 46 -6.39 15.42 -5.57
CA ALA A 46 -5.83 14.07 -5.61
C ALA A 46 -4.43 14.08 -6.23
N GLY A 47 -3.57 13.20 -5.77
CA GLY A 47 -2.22 13.02 -6.31
C GLY A 47 -1.25 12.52 -5.26
N PHE A 48 0.01 12.43 -5.65
CA PHE A 48 1.06 11.94 -4.76
C PHE A 48 2.42 12.49 -5.16
N LYS A 49 3.36 12.37 -4.23
CA LYS A 49 4.79 12.54 -4.48
C LYS A 49 5.55 11.51 -3.69
N CYS A 50 6.40 10.75 -4.37
CA CYS A 50 7.35 9.83 -3.74
C CYS A 50 8.75 10.44 -3.74
N ALA A 51 9.52 10.12 -2.73
CA ALA A 51 10.95 10.33 -2.74
C ALA A 51 11.56 9.31 -3.72
N PRO A 52 12.48 9.72 -4.60
CA PRO A 52 13.08 8.77 -5.53
C PRO A 52 13.92 7.74 -4.75
N TYR A 53 13.94 6.50 -5.20
CA TYR A 53 14.76 5.42 -4.62
C TYR A 53 16.22 5.83 -4.39
N THR A 54 16.79 6.61 -5.33
CA THR A 54 18.15 7.14 -5.24
C THR A 54 18.36 8.14 -4.11
N ALA A 55 17.29 8.65 -3.49
CA ALA A 55 17.38 9.52 -2.33
C ALA A 55 17.66 8.76 -1.03
N PHE A 56 17.51 7.43 -1.02
CA PHE A 56 17.75 6.60 0.15
C PHE A 56 19.25 6.21 0.20
N PRO A 57 20.04 6.85 1.07
CA PRO A 57 21.47 6.58 1.11
C PRO A 57 21.76 5.25 1.80
N THR A 58 22.81 4.60 1.36
CA THR A 58 23.45 3.56 2.17
C THR A 58 24.10 4.20 3.39
N LEU A 59 23.56 3.92 4.58
CA LEU A 59 24.08 4.48 5.82
C LEU A 59 25.27 3.69 6.34
N LYS A 60 26.42 4.36 6.50
CA LYS A 60 27.54 3.84 7.28
C LYS A 60 27.22 3.92 8.78
N LEU A 61 27.79 2.99 9.55
CA LEU A 61 27.64 2.96 11.00
C LEU A 61 27.86 4.33 11.65
N GLY A 62 26.92 4.77 12.48
CA GLY A 62 26.96 6.08 13.15
C GLY A 62 26.47 7.25 12.30
N HIS A 63 26.27 7.09 11.01
CA HIS A 63 25.76 8.16 10.15
C HIS A 63 24.25 8.30 10.27
N HIS A 64 23.79 9.55 10.22
CA HIS A 64 22.39 9.95 10.17
C HIS A 64 22.04 10.43 8.77
N ALA A 65 20.85 10.08 8.30
CA ALA A 65 20.29 10.68 7.08
C ALA A 65 18.76 10.83 7.21
N SER A 66 18.21 11.65 6.33
CA SER A 66 16.77 11.84 6.20
C SER A 66 16.37 11.91 4.73
N VAL A 67 15.18 11.40 4.43
CA VAL A 67 14.54 11.44 3.11
C VAL A 67 13.17 12.05 3.27
N SER A 68 12.74 12.86 2.30
CA SER A 68 11.44 13.55 2.36
C SER A 68 10.69 13.47 1.06
N ALA A 69 9.36 13.37 1.18
CA ALA A 69 8.39 13.59 0.11
C ALA A 69 7.46 14.73 0.51
N ALA A 70 7.06 15.58 -0.44
CA ALA A 70 6.17 16.70 -0.17
C ALA A 70 5.09 16.81 -1.24
N PHE A 71 3.84 16.95 -0.82
CA PHE A 71 2.70 17.08 -1.70
C PHE A 71 1.61 17.91 -1.01
N ASP A 72 1.01 18.85 -1.73
CA ASP A 72 -0.17 19.63 -1.36
C ASP A 72 -0.10 20.29 0.04
N GLY A 73 1.05 20.91 0.35
CA GLY A 73 1.28 21.60 1.62
C GLY A 73 1.81 20.70 2.75
N PHE A 74 1.76 19.40 2.57
CA PHE A 74 2.29 18.42 3.52
C PHE A 74 3.71 17.99 3.15
N ARG A 75 4.49 17.58 4.16
CA ARG A 75 5.82 17.01 4.01
C ARG A 75 5.98 15.81 4.94
N ALA A 76 6.17 14.63 4.36
CA ALA A 76 6.62 13.45 5.10
C ALA A 76 8.15 13.40 5.11
N THR A 77 8.74 13.13 6.27
CA THR A 77 10.19 12.99 6.43
C THR A 77 10.49 11.75 7.25
N PHE A 78 11.26 10.84 6.68
CA PHE A 78 11.82 9.71 7.39
C PHE A 78 13.29 9.99 7.72
N SER A 79 13.68 9.77 8.98
CA SER A 79 15.04 10.02 9.48
C SER A 79 15.54 8.82 10.25
N ALA A 80 16.76 8.38 9.98
CA ALA A 80 17.36 7.24 10.66
C ALA A 80 18.87 7.42 10.89
N THR A 81 19.36 6.70 11.90
CA THR A 81 20.78 6.59 12.20
C THR A 81 21.20 5.13 12.11
N ALA A 82 22.25 4.82 11.36
CA ALA A 82 22.76 3.46 11.29
C ALA A 82 23.47 3.08 12.61
N THR A 83 23.06 1.96 13.21
CA THR A 83 23.66 1.39 14.43
C THR A 83 24.11 -0.04 14.17
N LYS A 84 24.97 -0.59 15.03
CA LYS A 84 25.39 -2.01 14.93
C LYS A 84 24.20 -2.99 14.98
N LYS A 85 23.05 -2.57 15.55
CA LYS A 85 21.86 -3.39 15.70
C LYS A 85 20.92 -3.35 14.49
N ASN A 86 21.03 -2.31 13.64
CA ASN A 86 20.13 -2.09 12.53
C ASN A 86 20.84 -1.90 11.17
N THR A 87 22.11 -2.30 11.08
CA THR A 87 22.86 -2.27 9.82
C THR A 87 22.79 -3.65 9.18
N ILE A 88 22.11 -3.75 8.04
CA ILE A 88 21.99 -5.00 7.29
C ILE A 88 23.22 -5.19 6.41
N ARG A 89 23.78 -6.41 6.43
CA ARG A 89 25.03 -6.74 5.75
C ARG A 89 24.96 -6.80 4.21
N PHE A 90 23.75 -6.87 3.61
CA PHE A 90 23.60 -7.34 2.23
C PHE A 90 22.92 -6.36 1.26
N GLN A 91 22.55 -5.15 1.70
CA GLN A 91 21.89 -4.20 0.81
C GLN A 91 22.69 -2.91 0.65
N PRO A 92 22.99 -2.49 -0.59
CA PRO A 92 23.74 -1.27 -0.85
C PRO A 92 22.91 0.02 -0.68
N SER A 93 21.57 -0.08 -0.58
CA SER A 93 20.68 1.07 -0.48
C SER A 93 19.51 0.81 0.48
N GLY A 94 19.15 1.83 1.24
CA GLY A 94 18.03 1.82 2.17
C GLY A 94 18.40 2.31 3.57
N MET A 95 17.39 2.78 4.30
CA MET A 95 17.52 3.31 5.66
C MET A 95 16.87 2.35 6.65
N PRO A 96 17.47 2.16 7.86
CA PRO A 96 16.88 1.28 8.88
C PRO A 96 15.44 1.69 9.19
N PHE A 97 14.51 0.73 9.17
CA PHE A 97 13.08 0.97 9.38
C PHE A 97 12.76 1.47 10.81
N THR A 98 13.70 1.34 11.74
CA THR A 98 13.59 1.83 13.12
C THR A 98 13.74 3.35 13.27
N GLY A 99 13.88 4.09 12.17
CA GLY A 99 13.93 5.55 12.15
C GLY A 99 12.63 6.21 12.60
N ASP A 100 12.64 7.53 12.59
CA ASP A 100 11.48 8.36 12.93
C ASP A 100 10.82 8.89 11.66
N LEU A 101 9.52 8.63 11.51
CA LEU A 101 8.69 9.15 10.43
C LEU A 101 7.82 10.27 10.98
N LYS A 102 7.92 11.44 10.35
CA LYS A 102 7.16 12.63 10.72
C LYS A 102 6.45 13.21 9.50
N VAL A 103 5.26 13.78 9.73
CA VAL A 103 4.55 14.57 8.73
C VAL A 103 4.39 15.98 9.28
N ALA A 104 4.60 16.99 8.44
CA ALA A 104 4.42 18.39 8.78
C ALA A 104 3.48 19.07 7.79
N GLU A 105 2.67 20.01 8.29
CA GLU A 105 1.84 20.94 7.54
C GLU A 105 1.91 22.32 8.22
N GLY A 106 2.52 23.30 7.58
CA GLY A 106 2.76 24.60 8.21
C GLY A 106 3.55 24.46 9.50
N THR A 107 2.95 24.85 10.62
CA THR A 107 3.55 24.73 11.97
C THR A 107 3.17 23.43 12.70
N ARG A 108 2.26 22.65 12.16
CA ARG A 108 1.81 21.37 12.74
C ARG A 108 2.80 20.27 12.39
N THR A 109 3.01 19.34 13.31
CA THR A 109 3.85 18.17 13.09
C THR A 109 3.26 16.95 13.79
N TRP A 110 3.15 15.85 13.08
CA TRP A 110 2.77 14.54 13.60
C TRP A 110 3.96 13.60 13.56
N THR A 111 4.14 12.82 14.60
CA THR A 111 5.06 11.67 14.60
C THR A 111 4.24 10.43 14.39
N LEU A 112 4.57 9.66 13.37
CA LEU A 112 3.83 8.45 13.02
C LEU A 112 4.24 7.29 13.93
N PRO A 113 3.32 6.36 14.21
CA PRO A 113 3.65 5.17 14.98
C PRO A 113 4.72 4.35 14.26
N LYS A 114 5.61 3.72 15.01
CA LYS A 114 6.60 2.80 14.45
C LYS A 114 5.89 1.54 14.02
N PRO A 115 6.13 1.05 12.80
CA PRO A 115 5.54 -0.20 12.37
C PRO A 115 6.07 -1.38 13.20
N SER A 116 5.25 -2.39 13.35
CA SER A 116 5.57 -3.62 14.11
C SER A 116 6.45 -4.57 13.28
N VAL A 117 7.50 -4.08 12.66
CA VAL A 117 8.39 -4.86 11.79
C VAL A 117 9.66 -5.29 12.50
N SER A 118 10.29 -6.34 11.99
CA SER A 118 11.56 -6.82 12.51
C SER A 118 12.66 -5.77 12.32
N LYS A 119 13.73 -5.84 13.13
CA LYS A 119 14.83 -4.88 13.11
C LYS A 119 15.64 -4.87 11.82
N ASP A 120 15.39 -5.81 10.94
CA ASP A 120 16.18 -6.07 9.74
C ASP A 120 15.61 -5.42 8.47
N TYR A 121 14.53 -4.65 8.60
CA TYR A 121 13.94 -3.93 7.48
C TYR A 121 14.65 -2.64 7.14
N GLN A 122 14.73 -2.36 5.86
CA GLN A 122 15.20 -1.09 5.31
C GLN A 122 14.06 -0.40 4.56
N ILE A 123 13.79 0.86 4.85
CA ILE A 123 12.92 1.69 4.01
C ILE A 123 13.67 2.04 2.74
N ASN A 124 13.03 1.81 1.62
CA ASN A 124 13.51 2.12 0.27
C ASN A 124 12.53 2.96 -0.54
N ASP A 125 11.30 3.18 -0.04
CA ASP A 125 10.32 4.08 -0.64
C ASP A 125 9.56 4.88 0.44
N LEU A 126 9.18 6.10 0.09
CA LEU A 126 8.39 7.01 0.91
C LEU A 126 7.51 7.87 0.01
N CYS A 127 6.21 7.65 0.04
CA CYS A 127 5.23 8.42 -0.71
C CYS A 127 4.29 9.18 0.23
N LEU A 128 4.01 10.43 -0.12
CA LEU A 128 2.92 11.22 0.45
C LEU A 128 1.79 11.28 -0.57
N ILE A 129 0.59 10.86 -0.15
CA ILE A 129 -0.53 10.57 -1.04
C ILE A 129 -1.78 11.31 -0.57
N SER A 130 -2.50 11.89 -1.52
CA SER A 130 -3.90 12.29 -1.40
C SER A 130 -4.75 11.43 -2.33
N PHE A 131 -5.49 10.50 -1.79
CA PHE A 131 -6.27 9.54 -2.59
C PHE A 131 -7.39 10.20 -3.39
N ALA A 132 -8.00 11.25 -2.86
CA ALA A 132 -8.97 12.09 -3.57
C ALA A 132 -8.95 13.51 -3.00
N LYS A 133 -9.48 14.48 -3.76
CA LYS A 133 -9.69 15.85 -3.28
C LYS A 133 -10.55 15.83 -2.00
N GLY A 134 -10.12 16.54 -0.99
CA GLY A 134 -10.83 16.62 0.30
C GLY A 134 -10.52 15.49 1.26
N HIS A 135 -9.74 14.49 0.85
CA HIS A 135 -9.29 13.43 1.74
C HIS A 135 -8.13 13.90 2.62
N SER A 136 -8.00 13.26 3.76
CA SER A 136 -6.81 13.42 4.61
C SER A 136 -5.58 12.85 3.89
N PRO A 137 -4.38 13.41 4.13
CA PRO A 137 -3.16 12.86 3.58
C PRO A 137 -2.84 11.48 4.15
N ALA A 138 -2.23 10.66 3.33
CA ALA A 138 -1.70 9.36 3.72
C ALA A 138 -0.21 9.27 3.40
N VAL A 139 0.50 8.42 4.13
CA VAL A 139 1.91 8.14 3.91
C VAL A 139 2.08 6.64 3.67
N LEU A 140 2.61 6.30 2.52
CA LEU A 140 3.03 4.94 2.20
C LEU A 140 4.55 4.86 2.37
N THR A 141 5.00 3.87 3.10
CA THR A 141 6.41 3.48 3.16
C THR A 141 6.54 2.04 2.72
N GLU A 142 7.59 1.74 2.00
CA GLU A 142 7.95 0.38 1.67
C GLU A 142 9.32 0.06 2.22
N GLY A 143 9.45 -1.14 2.72
CA GLY A 143 10.68 -1.65 3.27
C GLY A 143 11.00 -3.01 2.69
N TYR A 144 12.30 -3.32 2.59
CA TYR A 144 12.80 -4.57 2.07
C TYR A 144 13.56 -5.36 3.13
N THR A 145 13.32 -6.67 3.17
CA THR A 145 13.92 -7.56 4.19
C THR A 145 15.34 -8.04 3.87
N GLY A 146 15.81 -7.83 2.63
CA GLY A 146 17.14 -8.27 2.20
C GLY A 146 17.23 -9.69 1.67
N GLY A 147 16.13 -10.41 1.52
CA GLY A 147 16.09 -11.75 0.91
C GLY A 147 16.19 -11.71 -0.62
N ALA A 148 16.78 -12.73 -1.24
CA ALA A 148 16.87 -12.80 -2.72
C ALA A 148 15.50 -12.86 -3.41
N HIS A 149 14.46 -13.30 -2.69
CA HIS A 149 13.11 -13.52 -3.18
C HIS A 149 12.05 -13.05 -2.19
N CYS A 150 12.36 -12.10 -1.31
CA CYS A 150 11.46 -11.66 -0.26
C CYS A 150 12.03 -10.44 0.46
N CYS A 151 11.31 -9.60 0.94
CA CYS A 151 9.89 -9.26 0.86
C CYS A 151 9.84 -7.75 0.89
N GLU A 152 9.08 -7.14 0.02
CA GLU A 152 8.69 -5.75 0.18
C GLU A 152 7.51 -5.70 1.14
N LEU A 153 7.56 -4.80 2.10
CA LEU A 153 6.55 -4.66 3.13
C LEU A 153 6.02 -3.23 3.14
N PRO A 154 4.90 -3.02 2.49
CA PRO A 154 4.23 -1.73 2.52
C PRO A 154 3.58 -1.49 3.88
N VAL A 155 3.70 -0.26 4.36
CA VAL A 155 2.97 0.25 5.52
C VAL A 155 2.29 1.54 5.10
N LEU A 156 0.97 1.57 5.22
CA LEU A 156 0.16 2.75 4.91
C LEU A 156 -0.34 3.39 6.21
N TYR A 157 -0.09 4.67 6.34
CA TYR A 157 -0.60 5.51 7.42
C TYR A 157 -1.61 6.49 6.86
N SER A 158 -2.71 6.70 7.57
CA SER A 158 -3.72 7.71 7.22
C SER A 158 -3.97 8.64 8.38
N LEU A 159 -4.06 9.95 8.10
CA LEU A 159 -4.46 10.94 9.07
C LEU A 159 -5.95 10.79 9.36
N GLN A 160 -6.30 10.49 10.60
CA GLN A 160 -7.69 10.38 11.04
C GLN A 160 -8.21 11.73 11.52
N PRO A 161 -9.18 12.36 10.81
CA PRO A 161 -9.68 13.68 11.16
C PRO A 161 -10.25 13.77 12.56
N SER A 162 -10.92 12.71 13.03
CA SER A 162 -11.57 12.67 14.34
C SER A 162 -10.61 12.71 15.53
N SER A 163 -9.38 12.21 15.35
CA SER A 163 -8.36 12.14 16.42
C SER A 163 -7.16 13.04 16.18
N ASP A 164 -7.07 13.66 15.01
CA ASP A 164 -5.91 14.44 14.56
C ASP A 164 -4.59 13.65 14.69
N ARG A 165 -4.61 12.37 14.31
CA ARG A 165 -3.46 11.48 14.42
C ARG A 165 -3.32 10.62 13.17
N PHE A 166 -2.08 10.35 12.79
CA PHE A 166 -1.81 9.28 11.83
C PHE A 166 -1.93 7.93 12.53
N VAL A 167 -2.72 7.05 11.93
CA VAL A 167 -2.84 5.65 12.32
C VAL A 167 -2.32 4.77 11.20
N GLN A 168 -1.74 3.66 11.55
CA GLN A 168 -1.37 2.62 10.61
C GLN A 168 -2.65 1.89 10.18
N VAL A 169 -2.98 1.94 8.89
CA VAL A 169 -4.20 1.34 8.32
C VAL A 169 -3.89 0.08 7.52
N LEU A 170 -2.66 -0.06 7.04
CA LEU A 170 -2.15 -1.26 6.41
C LEU A 170 -0.81 -1.62 7.00
N ASP A 171 -0.69 -2.84 7.48
CA ASP A 171 0.55 -3.46 7.91
C ASP A 171 0.63 -4.85 7.30
N MET A 172 1.38 -4.96 6.23
CA MET A 172 1.62 -6.22 5.51
C MET A 172 2.81 -6.99 6.10
N THR A 173 3.14 -6.75 7.38
CA THR A 173 4.15 -7.56 8.04
C THR A 173 3.72 -9.03 8.11
N PRO A 174 4.67 -9.99 8.10
CA PRO A 174 4.36 -11.42 8.06
C PRO A 174 3.37 -11.92 9.10
N THR A 175 3.24 -11.20 10.21
CA THR A 175 2.34 -11.55 11.32
C THR A 175 0.90 -11.14 11.10
N ASN A 176 0.63 -10.18 10.21
CA ASN A 176 -0.68 -9.56 10.05
C ASN A 176 -1.31 -9.81 8.67
N PHE A 177 -0.59 -10.46 7.77
CA PHE A 177 -1.05 -10.63 6.41
C PHE A 177 -1.66 -12.02 6.16
N LYS A 178 -2.91 -12.02 5.70
CA LYS A 178 -3.68 -13.25 5.40
C LYS A 178 -3.28 -13.88 4.06
N TYR A 179 -2.56 -13.13 3.23
CA TYR A 179 -2.03 -13.55 1.93
C TYR A 179 -0.54 -13.79 2.06
N SER A 180 -0.02 -14.78 1.36
CA SER A 180 1.41 -15.05 1.39
C SER A 180 2.18 -13.80 0.98
N LEU A 181 3.24 -13.54 1.70
CA LEU A 181 4.06 -12.34 1.60
C LEU A 181 4.37 -11.94 0.18
N ALA A 182 4.18 -10.69 -0.13
CA ALA A 182 4.60 -10.10 -1.38
C ALA A 182 6.08 -10.43 -1.64
N PHE A 183 6.30 -11.27 -2.59
CA PHE A 183 7.61 -11.70 -3.01
C PHE A 183 7.91 -11.00 -4.32
N ASP A 184 8.27 -9.73 -4.27
CA ASP A 184 8.44 -9.06 -5.53
C ASP A 184 9.76 -8.36 -5.71
N ASN A 185 10.25 -8.47 -6.92
CA ASN A 185 11.30 -7.60 -7.44
C ASN A 185 10.75 -6.27 -7.98
N ASN A 186 9.43 -6.11 -8.11
CA ASN A 186 8.80 -4.94 -8.73
C ASN A 186 7.53 -4.44 -8.04
N GLY A 187 6.99 -5.12 -7.05
CA GLY A 187 5.59 -5.06 -6.71
C GLY A 187 5.22 -4.52 -5.37
N GLY A 188 5.96 -3.68 -4.76
CA GLY A 188 5.41 -2.84 -3.71
C GLY A 188 4.18 -2.06 -4.22
N PHE A 189 3.40 -1.51 -3.32
CA PHE A 189 2.29 -0.64 -3.70
C PHE A 189 2.79 0.62 -4.40
N ARG A 190 2.39 0.80 -5.64
CA ARG A 190 2.73 1.99 -6.42
C ARG A 190 1.51 2.87 -6.58
N PRO A 191 1.53 4.09 -6.01
CA PRO A 191 0.44 5.03 -6.23
C PRO A 191 0.39 5.44 -7.70
N MET A 192 -0.82 5.47 -8.26
CA MET A 192 -1.08 5.94 -9.62
C MET A 192 -2.30 6.83 -9.66
N LEU A 193 -2.22 7.93 -10.42
CA LEU A 193 -3.35 8.84 -10.59
C LEU A 193 -4.25 8.33 -11.72
N VAL A 194 -5.51 8.07 -11.39
CA VAL A 194 -6.54 7.62 -12.31
C VAL A 194 -7.73 8.60 -12.25
N GLY A 195 -7.87 9.44 -13.25
CA GLY A 195 -8.85 10.52 -13.21
C GLY A 195 -8.61 11.47 -12.03
N SER A 196 -9.55 11.53 -11.10
CA SER A 196 -9.49 12.38 -9.90
C SER A 196 -9.15 11.62 -8.62
N HIS A 197 -8.70 10.38 -8.72
CA HIS A 197 -8.36 9.52 -7.58
C HIS A 197 -6.98 8.92 -7.73
N VAL A 198 -6.35 8.60 -6.61
CA VAL A 198 -5.14 7.78 -6.60
C VAL A 198 -5.55 6.35 -6.25
N LEU A 199 -5.08 5.40 -7.04
CA LEU A 199 -5.15 3.98 -6.76
C LEU A 199 -3.77 3.50 -6.33
N LEU A 200 -3.72 2.42 -5.57
CA LEU A 200 -2.50 1.67 -5.31
C LEU A 200 -2.47 0.47 -6.26
N ARG A 201 -1.47 0.45 -7.14
CA ARG A 201 -1.19 -0.70 -7.99
C ARG A 201 -0.21 -1.61 -7.28
N THR A 202 -0.48 -2.89 -7.28
CA THR A 202 0.45 -3.96 -6.90
C THR A 202 0.31 -5.13 -7.86
N GLU A 203 1.03 -6.20 -7.61
CA GLU A 203 0.97 -7.47 -8.34
C GLU A 203 0.60 -8.59 -7.37
N ASP A 204 -0.16 -9.58 -7.83
CA ASP A 204 -0.60 -10.69 -6.97
C ASP A 204 0.48 -11.78 -6.88
N ASP A 205 1.20 -11.79 -5.79
CA ASP A 205 2.30 -12.71 -5.53
C ASP A 205 1.89 -14.17 -5.24
N GLN A 206 0.60 -14.46 -5.10
CA GLN A 206 0.12 -15.84 -5.00
C GLN A 206 0.46 -16.67 -6.24
N PHE A 207 0.71 -15.98 -7.37
CA PHE A 207 1.18 -16.62 -8.61
C PHE A 207 2.65 -17.01 -8.54
N ALA A 208 3.47 -16.37 -7.70
CA ALA A 208 4.88 -16.68 -7.55
C ALA A 208 5.09 -18.14 -7.16
N TYR A 209 6.02 -18.81 -7.81
CA TYR A 209 6.32 -20.25 -7.63
C TYR A 209 5.17 -21.23 -7.93
N THR A 210 3.96 -20.76 -8.24
CA THR A 210 2.80 -21.63 -8.44
C THR A 210 2.85 -22.33 -9.80
N PHE A 211 3.26 -21.61 -10.86
CA PHE A 211 3.29 -22.12 -12.24
C PHE A 211 4.65 -21.91 -12.92
N GLY A 212 5.67 -21.57 -12.17
CA GLY A 212 7.02 -21.35 -12.67
C GLY A 212 7.97 -20.96 -11.56
N CYS A 213 9.20 -20.57 -11.89
CA CYS A 213 10.12 -20.00 -10.92
C CYS A 213 9.64 -18.62 -10.49
N TYR A 214 10.13 -18.13 -9.34
CA TYR A 214 9.76 -16.82 -8.82
C TYR A 214 9.91 -15.69 -9.85
N ALA A 215 11.12 -15.49 -10.34
CA ALA A 215 11.43 -14.39 -11.28
C ALA A 215 10.87 -14.61 -12.68
N CYS A 216 10.29 -15.78 -12.97
CA CYS A 216 9.80 -16.14 -14.30
C CYS A 216 8.28 -16.33 -14.37
N THR A 217 7.58 -16.11 -13.28
CA THR A 217 6.12 -16.15 -13.26
C THR A 217 5.59 -14.72 -13.25
N PRO A 218 4.97 -14.27 -14.35
CA PRO A 218 4.23 -13.00 -14.32
C PRO A 218 3.10 -13.07 -13.32
N MET A 219 2.82 -11.96 -12.70
CA MET A 219 1.77 -11.83 -11.69
C MET A 219 0.69 -10.88 -12.21
N PRO A 220 -0.60 -11.19 -12.03
CA PRO A 220 -1.67 -10.29 -12.47
C PRO A 220 -1.65 -8.99 -11.65
N ILE A 221 -2.06 -7.91 -12.29
CA ILE A 221 -2.18 -6.60 -11.63
C ILE A 221 -3.35 -6.61 -10.65
N VAL A 222 -3.12 -6.00 -9.49
CA VAL A 222 -4.17 -5.64 -8.51
C VAL A 222 -4.20 -4.12 -8.36
N LEU A 223 -5.40 -3.56 -8.39
CA LEU A 223 -5.66 -2.13 -8.18
C LEU A 223 -6.55 -1.95 -6.97
N ASP A 224 -6.03 -1.26 -5.96
CA ASP A 224 -6.77 -0.97 -4.75
C ASP A 224 -7.14 0.51 -4.65
N ALA A 225 -8.41 0.77 -4.34
CA ALA A 225 -8.90 2.07 -3.90
C ALA A 225 -8.83 2.15 -2.37
N PHE A 226 -8.50 3.33 -1.85
CA PHE A 226 -8.45 3.61 -0.42
C PHE A 226 -9.48 4.66 -0.02
N ASP A 227 -10.34 4.33 0.96
CA ASP A 227 -11.41 5.22 1.45
C ASP A 227 -11.02 6.07 2.67
N GLY A 228 -9.80 5.95 3.15
CA GLY A 228 -9.28 6.58 4.38
C GLY A 228 -9.09 5.59 5.53
N THR A 229 -9.70 4.40 5.43
CA THR A 229 -9.65 3.35 6.45
C THR A 229 -9.35 1.96 5.89
N HIS A 230 -9.86 1.65 4.67
CA HIS A 230 -9.76 0.32 4.07
C HIS A 230 -9.27 0.40 2.62
N LEU A 231 -8.54 -0.61 2.22
CA LEU A 231 -8.26 -0.91 0.82
C LEU A 231 -9.36 -1.81 0.27
N THR A 232 -9.78 -1.53 -0.96
CA THR A 232 -10.78 -2.33 -1.67
C THR A 232 -10.25 -2.59 -3.08
N ASP A 233 -10.23 -3.86 -3.47
CA ASP A 233 -9.89 -4.26 -4.84
C ASP A 233 -10.92 -3.70 -5.81
N VAL A 234 -10.44 -2.89 -6.75
CA VAL A 234 -11.22 -2.26 -7.82
C VAL A 234 -10.69 -2.63 -9.20
N THR A 235 -9.86 -3.67 -9.30
CA THR A 235 -9.17 -4.10 -10.52
C THR A 235 -10.15 -4.21 -11.69
N GLY A 236 -11.25 -4.92 -11.52
CA GLY A 236 -12.28 -5.10 -12.55
C GLY A 236 -13.01 -3.82 -12.98
N GLN A 237 -12.92 -2.74 -12.21
CA GLN A 237 -13.53 -1.45 -12.53
C GLN A 237 -12.65 -0.61 -13.48
N HIS A 238 -11.41 -1.04 -13.74
CA HIS A 238 -10.42 -0.31 -14.54
C HIS A 238 -9.94 -1.09 -15.77
N PRO A 239 -10.84 -1.54 -16.66
CA PRO A 239 -10.48 -2.40 -17.79
C PRO A 239 -9.45 -1.78 -18.74
N SER A 240 -9.37 -0.46 -18.83
CA SER A 240 -8.38 0.23 -19.65
C SER A 240 -6.94 0.06 -19.15
N LEU A 241 -6.75 -0.24 -17.87
CA LEU A 241 -5.45 -0.51 -17.26
C LEU A 241 -5.08 -2.00 -17.35
N ILE A 242 -6.06 -2.88 -17.25
CA ILE A 242 -5.83 -4.34 -17.22
C ILE A 242 -5.68 -4.93 -18.63
N ARG A 243 -6.47 -4.50 -19.61
CA ARG A 243 -6.44 -5.07 -20.97
C ARG A 243 -5.08 -5.07 -21.66
N PRO A 244 -4.27 -4.00 -21.58
CA PRO A 244 -2.92 -4.01 -22.16
C PRO A 244 -2.02 -5.08 -21.53
N GLU A 245 -2.13 -5.28 -20.22
CA GLU A 245 -1.40 -6.32 -19.50
C GLU A 245 -1.86 -7.71 -19.89
N ALA A 246 -3.15 -7.99 -19.83
CA ALA A 246 -3.74 -9.24 -20.28
C ALA A 246 -3.33 -9.59 -21.73
N ALA A 247 -3.34 -8.61 -22.64
CA ALA A 247 -2.90 -8.81 -24.01
C ALA A 247 -1.40 -9.16 -24.09
N SER A 248 -0.56 -8.53 -23.27
CA SER A 248 0.87 -8.82 -23.18
C SER A 248 1.12 -10.24 -22.65
N LEU A 249 0.42 -10.64 -21.59
CA LEU A 249 0.50 -11.96 -20.99
C LEU A 249 0.07 -13.07 -21.98
N LEU A 250 -1.04 -12.88 -22.69
CA LEU A 250 -1.48 -13.83 -23.71
C LEU A 250 -0.48 -13.96 -24.87
N LYS A 251 0.08 -12.83 -25.31
CA LYS A 251 1.13 -12.82 -26.33
C LYS A 251 2.34 -13.61 -25.85
N GLN A 252 2.81 -13.37 -24.64
CA GLN A 252 3.93 -14.09 -24.06
C GLN A 252 3.63 -15.59 -23.95
N ALA A 253 2.47 -15.98 -23.40
CA ALA A 253 2.06 -17.37 -23.32
C ALA A 253 2.03 -18.05 -24.69
N THR A 254 1.60 -17.34 -25.74
CA THR A 254 1.55 -17.88 -27.10
C THR A 254 2.95 -18.09 -27.68
N LEU A 255 3.90 -17.20 -27.43
CA LEU A 255 5.29 -17.34 -27.85
C LEU A 255 5.97 -18.50 -27.11
N ASP A 256 5.75 -18.56 -25.79
CA ASP A 256 6.31 -19.61 -24.94
C ASP A 256 5.80 -21.02 -25.35
N ALA A 257 4.52 -21.11 -25.68
CA ALA A 257 3.91 -22.37 -26.15
C ALA A 257 4.54 -22.87 -27.46
N LYS A 258 4.96 -21.96 -28.35
CA LYS A 258 5.65 -22.29 -29.61
C LYS A 258 7.14 -22.54 -29.46
N GLY A 259 7.70 -22.33 -28.26
CA GLY A 259 9.14 -22.40 -28.04
C GLY A 259 9.90 -21.17 -28.59
N GLU A 260 9.18 -20.10 -28.91
CA GLU A 260 9.74 -18.84 -29.42
C GLU A 260 10.08 -17.90 -28.25
N HIS A 261 10.92 -18.36 -27.32
CA HIS A 261 11.22 -17.65 -26.08
C HIS A 261 12.24 -16.54 -26.26
N SER A 262 12.18 -15.52 -25.37
CA SER A 262 13.35 -14.75 -25.05
C SER A 262 14.45 -15.66 -24.47
N PRO A 263 15.73 -15.51 -24.84
CA PRO A 263 16.80 -16.35 -24.31
C PRO A 263 16.90 -16.36 -22.77
N ALA A 264 16.46 -15.29 -22.13
CA ALA A 264 16.45 -15.17 -20.67
C ALA A 264 15.41 -16.09 -19.98
N TRP A 265 14.40 -16.57 -20.72
CA TRP A 265 13.25 -17.30 -20.18
C TRP A 265 13.05 -18.66 -20.85
N SER A 266 14.05 -19.14 -21.56
CA SER A 266 13.97 -20.43 -22.29
C SER A 266 13.75 -21.60 -21.32
N GLY A 267 12.69 -22.38 -21.59
CA GLY A 267 12.36 -23.58 -20.82
C GLY A 267 11.26 -23.45 -19.78
N ILE A 268 10.63 -22.25 -19.64
CA ILE A 268 9.57 -22.00 -18.65
C ILE A 268 8.20 -22.49 -19.15
N GLY A 269 7.99 -22.46 -20.47
CA GLY A 269 6.68 -22.74 -21.07
C GLY A 269 5.64 -21.66 -20.75
N PRO A 270 4.41 -21.80 -21.23
CA PRO A 270 3.37 -20.78 -21.17
C PRO A 270 2.66 -20.67 -19.80
N PHE A 271 3.03 -21.50 -18.82
CA PHE A 271 2.19 -21.78 -17.65
C PHE A 271 1.93 -20.56 -16.78
N GLY A 272 2.99 -19.81 -16.41
CA GLY A 272 2.87 -18.61 -15.57
C GLY A 272 2.11 -17.50 -16.28
N SER A 273 2.51 -17.16 -17.50
CA SER A 273 1.88 -16.10 -18.30
C SER A 273 0.41 -16.41 -18.59
N LEU A 274 0.09 -17.68 -18.85
CA LEU A 274 -1.28 -18.11 -19.11
C LEU A 274 -2.13 -18.04 -17.83
N ALA A 275 -1.56 -18.38 -16.69
CA ALA A 275 -2.26 -18.30 -15.40
C ALA A 275 -2.61 -16.85 -15.03
N ALA A 276 -1.62 -15.95 -15.11
CA ALA A 276 -1.83 -14.54 -14.84
C ALA A 276 -2.83 -13.89 -15.83
N TRP A 277 -2.71 -14.24 -17.12
CA TRP A 277 -3.67 -13.79 -18.12
C TRP A 277 -5.10 -14.20 -17.81
N VAL A 278 -5.35 -15.45 -17.40
CA VAL A 278 -6.72 -15.90 -17.05
C VAL A 278 -7.24 -15.11 -15.85
N ALA A 279 -6.42 -14.82 -14.86
CA ALA A 279 -6.84 -14.02 -13.71
C ALA A 279 -7.24 -12.59 -14.13
N ASP A 280 -6.45 -11.94 -14.97
CA ASP A 280 -6.79 -10.63 -15.53
C ASP A 280 -8.11 -10.65 -16.33
N GLU A 281 -8.33 -11.68 -17.16
CA GLU A 281 -9.57 -11.84 -17.91
C GLU A 281 -10.77 -12.11 -16.99
N CYS A 282 -10.56 -12.83 -15.89
CA CYS A 282 -11.58 -13.01 -14.86
C CYS A 282 -11.94 -11.70 -14.17
N ALA A 283 -10.95 -10.85 -13.85
CA ALA A 283 -11.20 -9.51 -13.35
C ALA A 283 -12.02 -8.65 -14.33
N LEU A 284 -11.87 -8.90 -15.63
CA LEU A 284 -12.64 -8.26 -16.71
C LEU A 284 -13.99 -8.93 -17.00
N ASN A 285 -14.41 -9.91 -16.20
CA ASN A 285 -15.60 -10.76 -16.43
C ASN A 285 -15.58 -11.55 -17.76
N GLN A 286 -14.38 -11.91 -18.24
CA GLN A 286 -14.16 -12.68 -19.47
C GLN A 286 -13.61 -14.09 -19.20
N GLY A 287 -13.75 -14.58 -17.98
CA GLY A 287 -13.17 -15.85 -17.54
C GLY A 287 -13.60 -17.06 -18.37
N ALA A 288 -14.86 -17.11 -18.84
CA ALA A 288 -15.34 -18.21 -19.70
C ALA A 288 -14.61 -18.26 -21.06
N GLN A 289 -14.40 -17.10 -21.70
CA GLN A 289 -13.64 -16.99 -22.95
C GLN A 289 -12.17 -17.35 -22.73
N ALA A 290 -11.58 -16.83 -21.65
CA ALA A 290 -10.20 -17.17 -21.28
C ALA A 290 -10.04 -18.67 -21.04
N TRP A 291 -10.98 -19.28 -20.32
CA TRP A 291 -10.95 -20.72 -20.07
C TRP A 291 -11.04 -21.54 -21.36
N SER A 292 -11.92 -21.17 -22.28
CA SER A 292 -12.01 -21.81 -23.60
C SER A 292 -10.66 -21.72 -24.34
N ARG A 293 -9.96 -20.64 -24.24
CA ARG A 293 -8.62 -20.48 -24.84
C ARG A 293 -7.57 -21.37 -24.17
N VAL A 294 -7.59 -21.53 -22.84
CA VAL A 294 -6.72 -22.48 -22.12
C VAL A 294 -6.94 -23.89 -22.62
N LEU A 295 -8.19 -24.32 -22.79
CA LEU A 295 -8.52 -25.63 -23.31
C LEU A 295 -8.03 -25.82 -24.76
N SER A 296 -8.02 -24.76 -25.59
CA SER A 296 -7.45 -24.82 -26.91
C SER A 296 -5.93 -25.06 -26.90
N PHE A 297 -5.18 -24.39 -26.02
CA PHE A 297 -3.75 -24.68 -25.83
C PHE A 297 -3.51 -26.13 -25.41
N GLN A 298 -4.35 -26.67 -24.54
CA GLN A 298 -4.28 -28.08 -24.15
C GLN A 298 -4.57 -29.02 -25.33
N GLY A 299 -5.59 -28.71 -26.11
CA GLY A 299 -6.03 -29.54 -27.25
C GLY A 299 -4.99 -29.70 -28.36
N VAL A 300 -4.14 -28.70 -28.53
CA VAL A 300 -3.02 -28.76 -29.52
C VAL A 300 -1.71 -29.24 -28.88
N GLY A 301 -1.72 -29.67 -27.63
CA GLY A 301 -0.57 -30.26 -26.94
C GLY A 301 0.46 -29.24 -26.42
N GLU A 302 0.16 -27.95 -26.49
CA GLU A 302 1.06 -26.87 -26.03
C GLU A 302 1.22 -26.82 -24.51
N LEU A 303 0.34 -27.48 -23.74
CA LEU A 303 0.39 -27.62 -22.28
C LEU A 303 0.85 -29.00 -21.82
N SER A 304 1.78 -29.61 -22.53
CA SER A 304 2.29 -30.93 -22.17
C SER A 304 3.11 -30.91 -20.87
N ASN A 305 2.87 -31.90 -20.02
CA ASN A 305 3.33 -32.00 -18.62
C ASN A 305 4.85 -32.15 -18.40
N LYS A 306 5.71 -31.74 -19.33
CA LYS A 306 7.14 -32.05 -19.30
C LYS A 306 8.04 -30.87 -18.89
N VAL A 307 7.49 -29.78 -18.33
CA VAL A 307 8.32 -28.65 -17.93
C VAL A 307 8.66 -28.78 -16.44
N TYR A 308 9.93 -29.00 -16.18
CA TYR A 308 10.50 -29.02 -14.84
C TYR A 308 11.02 -27.62 -14.50
N TYR A 309 10.60 -27.10 -13.35
CA TYR A 309 11.33 -26.06 -12.61
C TYR A 309 11.94 -26.69 -11.38
N ALA A 310 13.11 -26.19 -11.00
CA ALA A 310 13.91 -26.75 -9.92
C ALA A 310 13.13 -26.92 -8.59
N ASP A 311 12.12 -26.09 -8.37
CA ASP A 311 11.37 -26.05 -7.12
C ASP A 311 9.86 -26.26 -7.24
N THR A 312 9.30 -26.31 -8.46
CA THR A 312 7.85 -26.46 -8.67
C THR A 312 7.54 -27.56 -9.67
N LEU A 313 7.11 -28.69 -9.16
CA LEU A 313 6.65 -29.79 -9.99
C LEU A 313 5.15 -29.62 -10.26
N ILE A 314 4.76 -29.30 -11.51
CA ILE A 314 3.37 -29.44 -11.93
C ILE A 314 3.06 -30.93 -11.97
N LYS A 315 2.42 -31.43 -10.91
CA LYS A 315 2.00 -32.84 -10.82
C LYS A 315 0.64 -33.02 -11.48
N GLY A 316 0.60 -33.75 -12.57
CA GLY A 316 -0.62 -34.03 -13.30
C GLY A 316 -0.99 -32.98 -14.34
N SER A 317 -2.28 -32.73 -14.54
CA SER A 317 -2.75 -31.78 -15.55
C SER A 317 -2.60 -30.32 -15.08
N TYR A 318 -1.86 -29.51 -15.83
CA TYR A 318 -1.76 -28.07 -15.61
C TYR A 318 -3.15 -27.42 -15.55
N VAL A 319 -4.02 -27.76 -16.51
CA VAL A 319 -5.38 -27.19 -16.59
C VAL A 319 -6.18 -27.46 -15.32
N ALA A 320 -6.08 -28.68 -14.78
CA ALA A 320 -6.75 -29.04 -13.52
C ALA A 320 -6.19 -28.26 -12.32
N GLN A 321 -4.87 -28.03 -12.29
CA GLN A 321 -4.21 -27.26 -11.23
C GLN A 321 -4.57 -25.77 -11.34
N LEU A 322 -4.53 -25.21 -12.55
CA LEU A 322 -4.90 -23.83 -12.81
C LEU A 322 -6.36 -23.56 -12.39
N ARG A 323 -7.29 -24.41 -12.81
CA ARG A 323 -8.71 -24.28 -12.42
C ARG A 323 -8.88 -24.26 -10.90
N ARG A 324 -8.24 -25.21 -10.22
CA ARG A 324 -8.30 -25.30 -8.75
C ARG A 324 -7.71 -24.06 -8.08
N PHE A 325 -6.58 -23.57 -8.56
CA PHE A 325 -5.91 -22.39 -8.04
C PHE A 325 -6.78 -21.15 -8.18
N LEU A 326 -7.33 -20.90 -9.37
CA LEU A 326 -8.15 -19.73 -9.66
C LEU A 326 -9.48 -19.73 -8.89
N LEU A 327 -10.10 -20.90 -8.72
CA LEU A 327 -11.32 -21.02 -7.91
C LEU A 327 -11.05 -20.88 -6.41
N LYS A 328 -9.95 -21.47 -5.92
CA LYS A 328 -9.56 -21.36 -4.50
C LYS A 328 -9.20 -19.92 -4.12
N GLY A 329 -8.57 -19.19 -5.03
CA GLY A 329 -8.20 -17.77 -4.85
C GLY A 329 -9.34 -16.80 -5.20
N GLU A 330 -10.55 -17.31 -5.53
CA GLU A 330 -11.73 -16.52 -5.86
C GLU A 330 -11.61 -15.61 -7.10
N TYR A 331 -10.57 -15.81 -7.94
CA TYR A 331 -10.34 -14.98 -9.13
C TYR A 331 -11.48 -15.07 -10.15
N CYS A 332 -11.99 -16.27 -10.37
CA CYS A 332 -12.92 -16.57 -11.46
C CYS A 332 -14.26 -17.14 -10.97
N THR A 333 -14.71 -16.75 -9.78
CA THR A 333 -15.94 -17.28 -9.20
C THR A 333 -17.13 -17.10 -10.14
N GLY A 334 -17.84 -18.20 -10.43
CA GLY A 334 -19.03 -18.22 -11.31
C GLY A 334 -18.74 -18.02 -12.81
N GLN A 335 -17.47 -17.98 -13.25
CA GLN A 335 -17.12 -17.67 -14.65
C GLN A 335 -16.70 -18.89 -15.49
N PHE A 336 -16.38 -20.03 -14.88
CA PHE A 336 -15.89 -21.21 -15.63
C PHE A 336 -16.99 -22.17 -16.11
N GLY A 337 -18.26 -21.81 -16.02
CA GLY A 337 -19.37 -22.70 -16.33
C GLY A 337 -19.34 -23.95 -15.43
N GLU A 338 -20.21 -24.05 -14.47
CA GLU A 338 -20.45 -25.28 -13.71
C GLU A 338 -21.35 -26.22 -14.49
#